data_fef0eb1e8915e08d96dc64a823c027d6
#
_entry.id   fef0eb1e8915e08d96dc64a823c027d6
#
_cell.length_a   1.000
_cell.length_b   1.000
_cell.length_c   1.000
_cell.angle_alpha   90.00
_cell.angle_beta   90.00
_cell.angle_gamma   90.00
#
_symmetry.space_group_name_H-M   'P 1'
#
loop_
_entity.id
_entity.type
_entity.pdbx_description
1 polymer ?
#
loop_
_entity_poly.entity_id
_entity_poly.type
_entity_poly.pdbx_seq_one_letter_code
_entity_poly.pdbx_strand_id
1 'polypeptide(L)' 'MMLVNIRYYKPLHKAYAGNAFTYRTAMPLTVGDKVMAPTKGGDKRAMVVEINVPESRVDERIMPLL' A
#
# COMPACT_ATOMS: atom_id res chain seq x y z
N MET A 1 -13.84 -6.02 -2.38
CA MET A 1 -12.78 -5.10 -1.89
C MET A 1 -11.74 -5.93 -1.15
N MET A 2 -10.48 -5.71 -1.39
CA MET A 2 -9.42 -6.47 -0.72
C MET A 2 -8.47 -5.55 0.02
N LEU A 3 -7.72 -6.13 0.95
CA LEU A 3 -6.65 -5.44 1.65
C LEU A 3 -5.33 -5.77 0.96
N VAL A 4 -4.49 -4.73 0.81
CA VAL A 4 -3.17 -4.87 0.22
C VAL A 4 -2.15 -4.23 1.14
N ASN A 5 -0.94 -4.76 1.14
CA ASN A 5 0.20 -4.12 1.77
C ASN A 5 1.05 -3.46 0.70
N ILE A 6 1.48 -2.25 1.00
CA ILE A 6 2.31 -1.45 0.08
C ILE A 6 3.56 -0.99 0.80
N ARG A 7 4.59 -0.67 0.02
CA ARG A 7 5.77 0.04 0.50
C ARG A 7 5.92 1.31 -0.30
N TYR A 8 6.23 2.41 0.38
CA TYR A 8 6.43 3.70 -0.29
C TYR A 8 7.78 3.76 -0.98
N TYR A 9 7.83 4.52 -2.07
CA TYR A 9 9.08 4.80 -2.74
C TYR A 9 9.95 5.71 -1.88
N LYS A 10 11.20 5.32 -1.67
CA LYS A 10 12.17 6.09 -0.91
C LYS A 10 13.21 6.67 -1.87
N PRO A 11 13.14 7.96 -2.21
CA PRO A 11 14.06 8.55 -3.20
C PRO A 11 15.53 8.42 -2.82
N LEU A 12 15.85 8.49 -1.52
CA LEU A 12 17.22 8.35 -1.06
C LEU A 12 17.79 6.97 -1.32
N HIS A 13 16.94 5.96 -1.34
CA HIS A 13 17.34 4.57 -1.60
C HIS A 13 17.04 4.15 -3.04
N LYS A 14 16.34 4.98 -3.80
CA LYS A 14 15.88 4.67 -5.16
C LYS A 14 15.16 3.32 -5.21
N ALA A 15 14.33 3.06 -4.21
CA ALA A 15 13.64 1.77 -4.06
C ALA A 15 12.39 1.92 -3.23
N TYR A 16 11.47 0.95 -3.37
CA TYR A 16 10.30 0.81 -2.52
C TYR A 16 10.73 0.06 -1.27
N ALA A 17 10.83 0.75 -0.17
CA ALA A 17 11.45 0.22 1.04
C ALA A 17 10.75 0.72 2.30
N GLY A 18 11.21 0.26 3.46
CA GLY A 18 10.64 0.63 4.74
C GLY A 18 9.52 -0.31 5.16
N ASN A 19 8.72 0.11 6.13
CA ASN A 19 7.61 -0.69 6.64
C ASN A 19 6.50 -0.79 5.59
N ALA A 20 5.83 -1.94 5.57
CA ALA A 20 4.63 -2.10 4.75
C ALA A 20 3.42 -1.50 5.48
N PHE A 21 2.53 -0.90 4.72
CA PHE A 21 1.30 -0.30 5.24
C PHE A 21 0.12 -0.91 4.52
N THR A 22 -0.98 -1.15 5.26
CA THR A 22 -2.15 -1.80 4.72
C THR A 22 -3.15 -0.77 4.24
N TYR A 23 -3.65 -0.97 3.03
CA TYR A 23 -4.69 -0.15 2.41
C TYR A 23 -5.83 -1.03 1.94
N ARG A 24 -7.01 -0.45 1.88
CA ARG A 24 -8.20 -1.09 1.32
C ARG A 24 -8.37 -0.61 -0.11
N THR A 25 -8.67 -1.52 -1.03
CA THR A 25 -8.83 -1.14 -2.43
C THR A 25 -9.92 -1.97 -3.10
N ALA A 26 -10.62 -1.34 -4.05
CA ALA A 26 -11.52 -2.02 -4.97
C ALA A 26 -10.84 -2.33 -6.31
N MET A 27 -9.61 -1.87 -6.51
CA MET A 27 -8.88 -2.10 -7.75
C MET A 27 -8.34 -3.53 -7.82
N PRO A 28 -8.28 -4.13 -9.00
CA PRO A 28 -7.73 -5.48 -9.18
C PRO A 28 -6.19 -5.45 -9.21
N LEU A 29 -5.57 -5.14 -8.08
CA LEU A 29 -4.13 -5.00 -7.99
C LEU A 29 -3.44 -6.35 -7.82
N THR A 30 -2.19 -6.43 -8.29
CA THR A 30 -1.31 -7.58 -8.08
C THR A 30 0.01 -7.12 -7.49
N VAL A 31 0.77 -8.08 -6.93
CA VAL A 31 2.09 -7.79 -6.38
C VAL A 31 2.98 -7.21 -7.48
N GLY A 32 3.65 -6.12 -7.16
CA GLY A 32 4.51 -5.41 -8.12
C GLY A 32 3.84 -4.21 -8.77
N ASP A 33 2.51 -4.07 -8.67
CA ASP A 33 1.81 -2.93 -9.21
C ASP A 33 2.22 -1.66 -8.47
N LYS A 34 2.36 -0.57 -9.21
CA LYS A 34 2.68 0.74 -8.65
C LYS A 34 1.42 1.58 -8.55
N VAL A 35 1.26 2.22 -7.41
CA VAL A 35 0.05 3.01 -7.12
C VAL A 35 0.44 4.32 -6.44
N MET A 36 -0.50 5.25 -6.44
CA MET A 36 -0.40 6.47 -5.64
C MET A 36 -1.24 6.27 -4.38
N ALA A 37 -0.60 6.20 -3.24
CA ALA A 37 -1.26 5.94 -1.98
C ALA A 37 -1.53 7.25 -1.23
N PRO A 38 -2.77 7.51 -0.81
CA PRO A 38 -3.08 8.72 -0.06
C PRO A 38 -2.46 8.65 1.34
N THR A 39 -1.85 9.75 1.75
CA THR A 39 -1.28 9.90 3.09
C THR A 39 -1.64 11.28 3.64
N LYS A 40 -1.35 11.49 4.92
CA LYS A 40 -1.57 12.81 5.53
C LYS A 40 -0.76 13.92 4.86
N GLY A 41 0.36 13.58 4.24
CA GLY A 41 1.20 14.53 3.51
C GLY A 41 0.90 14.60 2.03
N GLY A 42 -0.20 14.03 1.57
CA GLY A 42 -0.56 13.95 0.16
C GLY A 42 -0.30 12.56 -0.40
N ASP A 43 -0.54 12.40 -1.70
CA ASP A 43 -0.33 11.11 -2.37
C ASP A 43 1.16 10.82 -2.51
N LYS A 44 1.53 9.57 -2.26
CA LYS A 44 2.91 9.12 -2.38
C LYS A 44 2.99 7.89 -3.28
N ARG A 45 4.08 7.79 -4.04
CA ARG A 45 4.34 6.62 -4.87
C ARG A 45 4.58 5.41 -3.99
N ALA A 46 3.96 4.29 -4.36
CA ALA A 46 4.07 3.06 -3.61
C ALA A 46 4.00 1.86 -4.54
N MET A 47 4.39 0.70 -4.03
CA MET A 47 4.31 -0.55 -4.76
C MET A 47 3.60 -1.58 -3.90
N VAL A 48 2.69 -2.34 -4.52
CA VAL A 48 1.99 -3.43 -3.84
C VAL A 48 2.98 -4.56 -3.60
N VAL A 49 3.10 -4.97 -2.34
CA VAL A 49 4.00 -6.06 -1.95
C VAL A 49 3.24 -7.29 -1.47
N GLU A 50 1.97 -7.15 -1.13
CA GLU A 50 1.12 -8.27 -0.74
C GLU A 50 -0.33 -7.96 -1.09
N ILE A 51 -1.07 -8.95 -1.56
CA ILE A 51 -2.50 -8.82 -1.85
C ILE A 51 -3.30 -9.80 -1.00
N ASN A 52 -4.61 -9.58 -0.94
CA ASN A 52 -5.54 -10.43 -0.18
C ASN A 52 -5.08 -10.61 1.27
N VAL A 53 -4.65 -9.53 1.90
CA VAL A 53 -4.20 -9.57 3.29
C VAL A 53 -5.40 -9.87 4.18
N PRO A 54 -5.31 -10.89 5.06
CA PRO A 54 -6.41 -11.21 5.97
C PRO A 54 -6.67 -10.05 6.95
N GLU A 55 -7.95 -9.73 7.16
CA GLU A 55 -8.32 -8.66 8.10
C GLU A 55 -7.80 -8.95 9.50
N SER A 56 -7.68 -10.21 9.88
CA SER A 56 -7.20 -10.61 11.20
C SER A 56 -5.74 -10.20 11.46
N ARG A 57 -4.97 -9.88 10.40
CA ARG A 57 -3.57 -9.46 10.53
C ARG A 57 -3.41 -7.94 10.59
N VAL A 58 -4.50 -7.19 10.50
CA VAL A 58 -4.44 -5.74 10.34
C VAL A 58 -5.01 -5.07 11.56
N ASP A 59 -4.38 -3.98 12.00
CA ASP A 59 -4.97 -3.12 13.01
C ASP A 59 -5.96 -2.14 12.37
N GLU A 60 -6.39 -1.15 13.13
CA GLU A 60 -7.46 -0.24 12.72
C GLU A 60 -7.05 0.79 11.66
N ARG A 61 -5.79 0.79 11.22
CA ARG A 61 -5.26 1.82 10.31
C ARG A 61 -5.34 1.38 8.87
N ILE A 62 -6.54 1.21 8.37
CA ILE A 62 -6.76 0.86 6.97
C ILE A 62 -7.27 2.09 6.25
N MET A 63 -6.54 2.52 5.21
CA MET A 63 -6.95 3.63 4.38
C MET A 63 -7.36 3.13 3.00
N PRO A 64 -8.38 3.75 2.37
CA PRO A 64 -8.75 3.38 1.01
C PRO A 64 -7.69 3.85 0.02
N LEU A 65 -7.45 3.05 -1.02
CA LEU A 65 -6.73 3.47 -2.20
C LEU A 65 -7.73 4.09 -3.19
N LEU A 66 -7.31 5.14 -3.80
CA LEU A 66 -8.15 5.82 -4.79
C LEU A 66 -7.86 5.36 -6.21
#